data_0f2fbf96e94c7c1472961e0f8c949534
#
_entry.id   0f2fbf96e94c7c1472961e0f8c949534
#
_cell.length_a   1.000
_cell.length_b   1.000
_cell.length_c   1.000
_cell.angle_alpha   90.00
_cell.angle_beta   90.00
_cell.angle_gamma   90.00
#
_symmetry.space_group_name_H-M   'P 1'
#
loop_
_entity.id
_entity.type
_entity.pdbx_description
1 polymer ?
#
loop_
_entity_poly.entity_id
_entity_poly.type
_entity_poly.pdbx_seq_one_letter_code
_entity_poly.pdbx_strand_id
1 'polypeptide(L)'
;MTEIFGYEFYFVTGGDMGRGVSFYLADRYRKEVKGLFLTDVGFAKEIMTMPEDSLTMDELKYKESASKWMNADGAYINIQSTKPLSLGYGLSDSPAGMAGWLFEKYHDWSDWQRFSVDDLCDNLTLYWMCNCASTSIRMYYGNTFTLPQLGKPSQPIGIAQFPKDILPVPRTWIKRNYNLTQYSEMPYGGHFTAMEAPEPFAEALSKFVVSLI
;
A
#
# COMPACT_ATOMS: atom_id res chain seq x y z
N MET A 1 -20.93 0.66 7.71
CA MET A 1 -21.16 -0.80 7.75
C MET A 1 -22.21 -1.12 8.82
N THR A 2 -22.00 -0.76 10.06
CA THR A 2 -22.91 -1.11 11.18
C THR A 2 -24.21 -0.30 11.15
N GLU A 3 -24.15 1.02 11.11
CA GLU A 3 -25.34 1.90 11.19
C GLU A 3 -26.24 1.85 9.95
N ILE A 4 -25.67 1.68 8.75
CA ILE A 4 -26.45 1.73 7.50
C ILE A 4 -26.82 0.32 7.02
N PHE A 5 -25.87 -0.63 7.08
CA PHE A 5 -26.07 -1.98 6.56
C PHE A 5 -26.40 -3.02 7.64
N GLY A 6 -26.37 -2.65 8.93
CA GLY A 6 -26.73 -3.51 10.04
C GLY A 6 -25.75 -4.67 10.33
N TYR A 7 -24.53 -4.63 9.80
CA TYR A 7 -23.53 -5.66 10.10
C TYR A 7 -22.98 -5.47 11.51
N GLU A 8 -22.95 -6.52 12.31
CA GLU A 8 -22.36 -6.49 13.65
C GLU A 8 -20.84 -6.36 13.61
N PHE A 9 -20.21 -6.94 12.60
CA PHE A 9 -18.77 -6.86 12.36
C PHE A 9 -18.43 -6.91 10.87
N TYR A 10 -17.21 -6.56 10.55
CA TYR A 10 -16.66 -6.62 9.19
C TYR A 10 -15.16 -6.78 9.20
N PHE A 11 -14.60 -7.17 8.07
CA PHE A 11 -13.17 -7.20 7.79
C PHE A 11 -12.79 -6.02 6.92
N VAL A 12 -11.55 -5.58 7.03
CA VAL A 12 -11.01 -4.51 6.17
C VAL A 12 -9.85 -5.04 5.35
N THR A 13 -9.72 -4.55 4.14
CA THR A 13 -8.61 -4.90 3.24
C THR A 13 -8.04 -3.65 2.60
N GLY A 14 -6.73 -3.66 2.31
CA GLY A 14 -6.07 -2.55 1.66
C GLY A 14 -4.56 -2.75 1.54
N GLY A 15 -3.96 -1.98 0.65
CA GLY A 15 -2.53 -1.82 0.51
C GLY A 15 -2.20 -0.33 0.37
N ASP A 16 -0.96 0.06 0.51
CA ASP A 16 -0.48 1.43 0.44
C ASP A 16 -1.35 2.40 1.27
N MET A 17 -2.01 3.36 0.64
CA MET A 17 -2.93 4.28 1.31
C MET A 17 -4.13 3.56 1.93
N GLY A 18 -4.65 2.52 1.26
CA GLY A 18 -5.74 1.68 1.77
C GLY A 18 -5.37 0.94 3.05
N ARG A 19 -4.11 0.58 3.25
CA ARG A 19 -3.60 0.09 4.54
C ARG A 19 -3.76 1.15 5.64
N GLY A 20 -3.41 2.41 5.36
CA GLY A 20 -3.60 3.51 6.31
C GLY A 20 -5.05 3.67 6.73
N VAL A 21 -5.99 3.60 5.76
CA VAL A 21 -7.43 3.60 6.02
C VAL A 21 -7.85 2.40 6.87
N SER A 22 -7.33 1.20 6.56
CA SER A 22 -7.61 -0.03 7.30
C SER A 22 -7.14 0.06 8.76
N PHE A 23 -5.96 0.62 9.00
CA PHE A 23 -5.43 0.84 10.35
C PHE A 23 -6.29 1.85 11.14
N TYR A 24 -6.70 2.94 10.50
CA TYR A 24 -7.59 3.92 11.11
C TYR A 24 -8.92 3.30 11.51
N LEU A 25 -9.55 2.52 10.63
CA LEU A 25 -10.79 1.82 10.91
C LEU A 25 -10.62 0.82 12.06
N ALA A 26 -9.55 0.06 12.06
CA ALA A 26 -9.25 -0.91 13.12
C ALA A 26 -9.01 -0.25 14.49
N ASP A 27 -8.38 0.92 14.52
CA ASP A 27 -8.20 1.66 15.77
C ASP A 27 -9.49 2.31 16.25
N ARG A 28 -10.27 2.89 15.36
CA ARG A 28 -11.52 3.60 15.69
C ARG A 28 -12.68 2.66 16.02
N TYR A 29 -12.78 1.53 15.32
CA TYR A 29 -13.91 0.58 15.40
C TYR A 29 -13.42 -0.81 15.83
N ARG A 30 -12.77 -0.85 17.00
CA ARG A 30 -12.07 -2.05 17.52
C ARG A 30 -12.99 -3.27 17.75
N LYS A 31 -14.27 -3.04 17.98
CA LYS A 31 -15.25 -4.12 18.22
C LYS A 31 -15.81 -4.66 16.91
N GLU A 32 -16.01 -3.78 15.96
CA GLU A 32 -16.63 -4.07 14.68
C GLU A 32 -15.64 -4.62 13.64
N VAL A 33 -14.38 -4.15 13.66
CA VAL A 33 -13.33 -4.68 12.78
C VAL A 33 -12.74 -5.95 13.39
N LYS A 34 -13.05 -7.09 12.80
CA LYS A 34 -12.60 -8.41 13.27
C LYS A 34 -11.21 -8.81 12.79
N GLY A 35 -10.76 -8.27 11.69
CA GLY A 35 -9.44 -8.54 11.13
C GLY A 35 -9.12 -7.67 9.94
N LEU A 36 -7.82 -7.60 9.61
CA LEU A 36 -7.29 -6.85 8.50
C LEU A 36 -6.59 -7.82 7.54
N PHE A 37 -6.92 -7.77 6.25
CA PHE A 37 -6.18 -8.48 5.22
C PHE A 37 -5.48 -7.47 4.32
N LEU A 38 -4.15 -7.47 4.35
CA LEU A 38 -3.34 -6.39 3.80
C LEU A 38 -2.32 -6.92 2.79
N THR A 39 -1.90 -6.08 1.87
CA THR A 39 -0.80 -6.40 0.95
C THR A 39 0.54 -5.90 1.46
N ASP A 40 0.53 -4.92 2.37
CA ASP A 40 1.72 -4.38 3.03
C ASP A 40 1.38 -3.86 4.44
N VAL A 41 2.42 -3.58 5.23
CA VAL A 41 2.31 -2.91 6.53
C VAL A 41 2.94 -1.52 6.53
N GLY A 42 3.28 -1.01 5.35
CA GLY A 42 3.98 0.24 5.13
C GLY A 42 5.47 0.15 5.35
N PHE A 43 6.14 1.24 5.16
CA PHE A 43 7.59 1.34 5.33
C PHE A 43 8.00 1.15 6.80
N ALA A 44 8.82 0.15 7.07
CA ALA A 44 9.31 -0.15 8.41
C ALA A 44 10.46 0.80 8.81
N LYS A 45 10.11 2.06 9.11
CA LYS A 45 11.07 3.13 9.41
C LYS A 45 12.00 2.80 10.57
N GLU A 46 11.50 2.08 11.55
CA GLU A 46 12.27 1.70 12.73
C GLU A 46 13.48 0.83 12.37
N ILE A 47 13.36 -0.05 11.37
CA ILE A 47 14.49 -0.87 10.89
C ILE A 47 15.66 0.02 10.42
N MET A 48 15.36 1.19 9.84
CA MET A 48 16.40 2.09 9.32
C MET A 48 17.30 2.66 10.42
N THR A 49 16.78 2.81 11.64
CA THR A 49 17.46 3.42 12.77
C THR A 49 17.92 2.42 13.84
N MET A 50 17.47 1.16 13.76
CA MET A 50 17.88 0.12 14.71
C MET A 50 19.35 -0.29 14.51
N PRO A 51 20.04 -0.65 15.61
CA PRO A 51 21.38 -1.26 15.53
C PRO A 51 21.37 -2.57 14.73
N GLU A 52 22.39 -2.81 13.94
CA GLU A 52 22.43 -3.96 13.04
C GLU A 52 22.49 -5.31 13.78
N ASP A 53 23.09 -5.35 14.93
CA ASP A 53 23.15 -6.52 15.81
C ASP A 53 21.80 -6.94 16.40
N SER A 54 20.82 -6.02 16.38
CA SER A 54 19.43 -6.28 16.81
C SER A 54 18.51 -6.75 15.67
N LEU A 55 19.01 -6.76 14.42
CA LEU A 55 18.24 -7.09 13.23
C LEU A 55 18.52 -8.53 12.76
N THR A 56 17.48 -9.18 12.25
CA THR A 56 17.64 -10.44 11.52
C THR A 56 18.29 -10.21 10.16
N MET A 57 18.80 -11.27 9.54
CA MET A 57 19.38 -11.18 8.19
C MET A 57 18.42 -10.64 7.16
N ASP A 58 17.13 -10.95 7.24
CA ASP A 58 16.12 -10.44 6.31
C ASP A 58 15.81 -8.97 6.57
N GLU A 59 15.84 -8.51 7.81
CA GLU A 59 15.70 -7.11 8.18
C GLU A 59 16.92 -6.27 7.75
N LEU A 60 18.12 -6.84 7.80
CA LEU A 60 19.34 -6.21 7.25
C LEU A 60 19.24 -6.05 5.71
N LYS A 61 18.80 -7.10 5.00
CA LYS A 61 18.57 -7.03 3.55
C LYS A 61 17.50 -5.98 3.21
N TYR A 62 16.41 -5.93 3.99
CA TYR A 62 15.39 -4.91 3.82
C TYR A 62 15.96 -3.50 4.00
N LYS A 63 16.76 -3.25 5.05
CA LYS A 63 17.42 -1.97 5.32
C LYS A 63 18.25 -1.51 4.12
N GLU A 64 19.05 -2.41 3.55
CA GLU A 64 19.86 -2.14 2.35
C GLU A 64 18.99 -1.84 1.12
N SER A 65 17.98 -2.69 0.86
CA SER A 65 17.07 -2.53 -0.27
C SER A 65 16.25 -1.25 -0.16
N ALA A 66 15.76 -0.91 1.03
CA ALA A 66 15.02 0.31 1.30
C ALA A 66 15.87 1.56 1.05
N SER A 67 17.15 1.55 1.46
CA SER A 67 18.08 2.65 1.19
C SER A 67 18.33 2.82 -0.30
N LYS A 68 18.53 1.73 -1.03
CA LYS A 68 18.70 1.75 -2.49
C LYS A 68 17.46 2.30 -3.20
N TRP A 69 16.29 1.79 -2.83
CA TRP A 69 15.02 2.21 -3.41
C TRP A 69 14.71 3.68 -3.15
N MET A 70 14.93 4.16 -1.92
CA MET A 70 14.71 5.58 -1.58
C MET A 70 15.58 6.51 -2.43
N ASN A 71 16.79 6.10 -2.78
CA ASN A 71 17.69 6.87 -3.62
C ASN A 71 17.33 6.80 -5.11
N ALA A 72 16.81 5.66 -5.59
CA ALA A 72 16.46 5.47 -6.99
C ALA A 72 15.05 6.01 -7.31
N ASP A 73 14.04 5.67 -6.48
CA ASP A 73 12.62 5.88 -6.78
C ASP A 73 11.92 6.82 -5.80
N GLY A 74 12.51 7.14 -4.65
CA GLY A 74 11.88 7.92 -3.59
C GLY A 74 11.63 9.40 -3.89
N ALA A 75 12.12 9.93 -5.00
CA ALA A 75 12.01 11.34 -5.36
C ALA A 75 10.56 11.83 -5.45
N TYR A 76 9.64 10.98 -5.93
CA TYR A 76 8.22 11.31 -6.02
C TYR A 76 7.60 11.60 -4.66
N ILE A 77 7.99 10.88 -3.61
CA ILE A 77 7.52 11.10 -2.23
C ILE A 77 7.92 12.50 -1.79
N ASN A 78 9.18 12.87 -2.02
CA ASN A 78 9.71 14.17 -1.60
C ASN A 78 8.99 15.33 -2.29
N ILE A 79 8.83 15.30 -3.61
CA ILE A 79 8.16 16.38 -4.33
C ILE A 79 6.68 16.47 -3.96
N GLN A 80 5.97 15.35 -3.86
CA GLN A 80 4.56 15.32 -3.49
C GLN A 80 4.31 15.75 -2.04
N SER A 81 5.23 15.43 -1.12
CA SER A 81 5.12 15.81 0.30
C SER A 81 5.51 17.26 0.57
N THR A 82 6.29 17.91 -0.28
CA THR A 82 6.85 19.24 0.00
C THR A 82 6.39 20.32 -0.97
N LYS A 83 6.29 20.00 -2.26
CA LYS A 83 5.99 20.94 -3.36
C LYS A 83 4.97 20.34 -4.36
N PRO A 84 3.82 19.82 -3.89
CA PRO A 84 2.86 19.14 -4.77
C PRO A 84 2.34 20.02 -5.90
N LEU A 85 2.14 21.33 -5.66
CA LEU A 85 1.60 22.23 -6.69
C LEU A 85 2.56 22.42 -7.86
N SER A 86 3.88 22.44 -7.61
CA SER A 86 4.87 22.56 -8.68
C SER A 86 4.76 21.45 -9.70
N LEU A 87 4.54 20.22 -9.22
CA LEU A 87 4.28 19.05 -10.06
C LEU A 87 2.86 19.06 -10.64
N GLY A 88 1.87 19.43 -9.81
CA GLY A 88 0.46 19.38 -10.15
C GLY A 88 0.08 20.21 -11.38
N TYR A 89 0.67 21.39 -11.55
CA TYR A 89 0.43 22.21 -12.73
C TYR A 89 0.86 21.49 -14.02
N GLY A 90 2.06 20.89 -14.05
CA GLY A 90 2.53 20.16 -15.22
C GLY A 90 1.69 18.93 -15.55
N LEU A 91 1.27 18.18 -14.52
CA LEU A 91 0.43 17.00 -14.71
C LEU A 91 -1.02 17.35 -15.14
N SER A 92 -1.52 18.51 -14.77
CA SER A 92 -2.85 18.97 -15.17
C SER A 92 -2.85 19.64 -16.55
N ASP A 93 -1.70 19.99 -17.10
CA ASP A 93 -1.56 20.68 -18.37
C ASP A 93 -1.19 19.75 -19.54
N SER A 94 -0.63 18.59 -19.24
CA SER A 94 -0.14 17.63 -20.26
C SER A 94 -0.63 16.21 -19.99
N PRO A 95 -1.52 15.66 -20.84
CA PRO A 95 -1.92 14.24 -20.72
C PRO A 95 -0.73 13.30 -20.93
N ALA A 96 0.22 13.65 -21.82
CA ALA A 96 1.44 12.85 -22.00
C ALA A 96 2.38 12.93 -20.77
N GLY A 97 2.48 14.11 -20.14
CA GLY A 97 3.23 14.27 -18.90
C GLY A 97 2.63 13.46 -17.75
N MET A 98 1.30 13.48 -17.65
CA MET A 98 0.57 12.67 -16.66
C MET A 98 0.73 11.16 -16.95
N ALA A 99 0.65 10.76 -18.24
CA ALA A 99 0.88 9.38 -18.63
C ALA A 99 2.28 8.88 -18.23
N GLY A 100 3.33 9.66 -18.53
CA GLY A 100 4.70 9.34 -18.13
C GLY A 100 4.83 9.18 -16.61
N TRP A 101 4.24 10.07 -15.83
CA TRP A 101 4.25 10.02 -14.37
C TRP A 101 3.56 8.78 -13.80
N LEU A 102 2.38 8.42 -14.31
CA LEU A 102 1.62 7.27 -13.81
C LEU A 102 2.20 5.95 -14.32
N PHE A 103 2.54 5.85 -15.60
CA PHE A 103 2.99 4.59 -16.21
C PHE A 103 4.36 4.15 -15.69
N GLU A 104 5.24 5.10 -15.32
CA GLU A 104 6.48 4.79 -14.59
C GLU A 104 6.16 3.94 -13.34
N LYS A 105 5.14 4.32 -12.55
CA LYS A 105 4.77 3.60 -11.34
C LYS A 105 4.15 2.23 -11.62
N TYR A 106 3.33 2.12 -12.65
CA TYR A 106 2.85 0.82 -13.11
C TYR A 106 3.99 -0.09 -13.55
N HIS A 107 4.96 0.46 -14.28
CA HIS A 107 6.12 -0.30 -14.74
C HIS A 107 7.00 -0.79 -13.59
N ASP A 108 7.34 0.08 -12.66
CA ASP A 108 8.38 -0.20 -11.65
C ASP A 108 7.84 -0.94 -10.42
N TRP A 109 6.52 -0.83 -10.14
CA TRP A 109 5.92 -1.39 -8.93
C TRP A 109 5.07 -2.63 -9.16
N SER A 110 5.00 -3.13 -10.38
CA SER A 110 4.07 -4.20 -10.75
C SER A 110 4.69 -5.30 -11.61
N ASP A 111 3.91 -6.34 -11.83
CA ASP A 111 4.12 -7.27 -12.93
C ASP A 111 3.56 -6.65 -14.21
N TRP A 112 4.27 -5.66 -14.76
CA TRP A 112 3.88 -4.80 -15.86
C TRP A 112 3.20 -5.53 -17.03
N GLN A 113 3.64 -6.75 -17.34
CA GLN A 113 3.10 -7.55 -18.45
C GLN A 113 1.65 -8.02 -18.22
N ARG A 114 1.09 -7.81 -17.03
CA ARG A 114 -0.29 -8.17 -16.70
C ARG A 114 -1.30 -7.07 -16.99
N PHE A 115 -0.82 -5.89 -17.33
CA PHE A 115 -1.69 -4.79 -17.74
C PHE A 115 -1.82 -4.73 -19.26
N SER A 116 -3.04 -4.62 -19.75
CA SER A 116 -3.28 -4.21 -21.13
C SER A 116 -3.04 -2.70 -21.29
N VAL A 117 -2.81 -2.27 -22.51
CA VAL A 117 -2.73 -0.82 -22.83
C VAL A 117 -4.06 -0.14 -22.50
N ASP A 118 -5.18 -0.81 -22.68
CA ASP A 118 -6.51 -0.28 -22.40
C ASP A 118 -6.71 -0.05 -20.90
N ASP A 119 -6.31 -0.97 -20.01
CA ASP A 119 -6.37 -0.79 -18.55
C ASP A 119 -5.62 0.48 -18.10
N LEU A 120 -4.46 0.71 -18.68
CA LEU A 120 -3.62 1.87 -18.36
C LEU A 120 -4.23 3.16 -18.90
N CYS A 121 -4.75 3.12 -20.14
CA CYS A 121 -5.41 4.27 -20.77
C CYS A 121 -6.72 4.63 -20.07
N ASP A 122 -7.48 3.66 -19.61
CA ASP A 122 -8.73 3.89 -18.85
C ASP A 122 -8.43 4.63 -17.54
N ASN A 123 -7.43 4.18 -16.79
CA ASN A 123 -7.03 4.85 -15.56
C ASN A 123 -6.50 6.27 -15.82
N LEU A 124 -5.64 6.43 -16.83
CA LEU A 124 -5.15 7.75 -17.24
C LEU A 124 -6.29 8.69 -17.65
N THR A 125 -7.25 8.19 -18.43
CA THR A 125 -8.40 8.93 -18.89
C THR A 125 -9.27 9.39 -17.72
N LEU A 126 -9.48 8.51 -16.73
CA LEU A 126 -10.21 8.85 -15.52
C LEU A 126 -9.54 10.00 -14.76
N TYR A 127 -8.23 9.94 -14.53
CA TYR A 127 -7.47 11.03 -13.90
C TYR A 127 -7.57 12.34 -14.68
N TRP A 128 -7.44 12.26 -16.01
CA TRP A 128 -7.48 13.42 -16.88
C TRP A 128 -8.86 14.07 -16.93
N MET A 129 -9.89 13.29 -17.20
CA MET A 129 -11.27 13.79 -17.32
C MET A 129 -11.82 14.34 -16.00
N CYS A 130 -11.43 13.76 -14.88
CA CYS A 130 -11.81 14.27 -13.55
C CYS A 130 -10.93 15.44 -13.09
N ASN A 131 -9.90 15.82 -13.85
CA ASN A 131 -8.92 16.86 -13.47
C ASN A 131 -8.39 16.67 -12.04
N CYS A 132 -8.08 15.44 -11.66
CA CYS A 132 -7.75 15.09 -10.28
C CYS A 132 -6.25 14.88 -10.03
N ALA A 133 -5.38 15.09 -11.02
CA ALA A 133 -3.93 14.95 -10.85
C ALA A 133 -3.40 15.78 -9.68
N SER A 134 -3.69 17.08 -9.64
CA SER A 134 -3.23 17.97 -8.57
C SER A 134 -3.78 17.60 -7.19
N THR A 135 -5.01 17.10 -7.09
CA THR A 135 -5.61 16.69 -5.81
C THR A 135 -5.02 15.37 -5.32
N SER A 136 -4.77 14.41 -6.21
CA SER A 136 -4.19 13.11 -5.87
C SER A 136 -2.79 13.25 -5.27
N ILE A 137 -1.91 14.03 -5.91
CA ILE A 137 -0.54 14.23 -5.41
C ILE A 137 -0.48 15.01 -4.09
N ARG A 138 -1.45 15.89 -3.81
CA ARG A 138 -1.55 16.65 -2.55
C ARG A 138 -1.84 15.78 -1.33
N MET A 139 -2.31 14.55 -1.51
CA MET A 139 -2.51 13.60 -0.41
C MET A 139 -1.22 13.35 0.37
N TYR A 140 -0.08 13.30 -0.31
CA TYR A 140 1.23 13.13 0.35
C TYR A 140 1.56 14.26 1.30
N TYR A 141 1.30 15.51 0.89
CA TYR A 141 1.47 16.68 1.76
C TYR A 141 0.53 16.60 2.97
N GLY A 142 -0.74 16.30 2.75
CA GLY A 142 -1.72 16.12 3.82
C GLY A 142 -1.30 15.02 4.81
N ASN A 143 -0.91 13.86 4.32
CA ASN A 143 -0.48 12.73 5.15
C ASN A 143 0.76 13.05 5.99
N THR A 144 1.69 13.84 5.45
CA THR A 144 2.92 14.20 6.16
C THR A 144 2.65 15.16 7.33
N PHE A 145 1.70 16.10 7.17
CA PHE A 145 1.54 17.20 8.12
C PHE A 145 0.23 17.20 8.91
N THR A 146 -0.78 16.44 8.49
CA THR A 146 -2.14 16.54 9.06
C THR A 146 -2.70 15.26 9.63
N LEU A 147 -2.20 14.09 9.26
CA LEU A 147 -2.74 12.84 9.79
C LEU A 147 -2.17 12.52 11.16
N PRO A 148 -3.03 12.08 12.11
CA PRO A 148 -2.56 11.59 13.40
C PRO A 148 -1.71 10.33 13.20
N GLN A 149 -0.72 10.15 14.07
CA GLN A 149 -0.01 8.88 14.14
C GLN A 149 -0.97 7.79 14.66
N LEU A 150 -1.25 6.80 13.81
CA LEU A 150 -2.09 5.67 14.18
C LEU A 150 -1.26 4.64 14.96
N GLY A 151 -1.87 4.08 15.99
CA GLY A 151 -1.32 2.91 16.69
C GLY A 151 -1.29 1.68 15.78
N LYS A 152 -0.49 0.69 16.17
CA LYS A 152 -0.52 -0.62 15.52
C LYS A 152 -1.83 -1.33 15.89
N PRO A 153 -2.60 -1.86 14.92
CA PRO A 153 -3.83 -2.59 15.21
C PRO A 153 -3.52 -3.86 16.01
N SER A 154 -4.40 -4.20 16.95
CA SER A 154 -4.31 -5.42 17.76
C SER A 154 -5.10 -6.60 17.17
N GLN A 155 -5.96 -6.32 16.20
CA GLN A 155 -6.76 -7.33 15.51
C GLN A 155 -5.87 -8.31 14.73
N PRO A 156 -6.37 -9.51 14.42
CA PRO A 156 -5.71 -10.45 13.52
C PRO A 156 -5.39 -9.80 12.18
N ILE A 157 -4.16 -10.03 11.70
CA ILE A 157 -3.71 -9.55 10.38
C ILE A 157 -3.36 -10.74 9.50
N GLY A 158 -3.92 -10.76 8.29
CA GLY A 158 -3.47 -11.56 7.16
C GLY A 158 -2.65 -10.68 6.21
N ILE A 159 -1.56 -11.23 5.68
CA ILE A 159 -0.73 -10.59 4.66
C ILE A 159 -0.73 -11.42 3.39
N ALA A 160 -0.98 -10.77 2.25
CA ALA A 160 -0.71 -11.27 0.91
C ALA A 160 0.55 -10.58 0.38
N GLN A 161 1.69 -11.27 0.40
CA GLN A 161 2.96 -10.72 -0.05
C GLN A 161 3.17 -10.99 -1.52
N PHE A 162 3.27 -9.94 -2.31
CA PHE A 162 3.46 -10.02 -3.76
C PHE A 162 4.94 -9.87 -4.15
N PRO A 163 5.44 -10.67 -5.10
CA PRO A 163 6.88 -10.71 -5.40
C PRO A 163 7.44 -9.46 -6.05
N LYS A 164 6.60 -8.66 -6.72
CA LYS A 164 6.99 -7.42 -7.41
C LYS A 164 6.46 -6.15 -6.74
N ASP A 165 5.99 -6.26 -5.48
CA ASP A 165 5.55 -5.08 -4.72
C ASP A 165 6.73 -4.24 -4.24
N ILE A 166 6.45 -2.99 -3.89
CA ILE A 166 7.43 -2.03 -3.38
C ILE A 166 7.89 -2.45 -2.00
N LEU A 167 9.18 -2.73 -1.84
CA LEU A 167 9.85 -2.97 -0.55
C LEU A 167 9.05 -3.89 0.40
N PRO A 168 8.88 -5.16 0.07
CA PRO A 168 8.21 -6.12 0.93
C PRO A 168 8.85 -6.16 2.32
N VAL A 169 8.06 -5.85 3.35
CA VAL A 169 8.54 -5.86 4.74
C VAL A 169 8.77 -7.30 5.20
N PRO A 170 9.91 -7.64 5.84
CA PRO A 170 10.22 -9.00 6.26
C PRO A 170 9.14 -9.58 7.19
N ARG A 171 8.77 -10.83 6.94
CA ARG A 171 7.79 -11.55 7.76
C ARG A 171 8.18 -11.57 9.25
N THR A 172 9.47 -11.64 9.56
CA THR A 172 9.99 -11.58 10.93
C THR A 172 9.61 -10.29 11.63
N TRP A 173 9.77 -9.16 10.93
CA TRP A 173 9.37 -7.85 11.42
C TRP A 173 7.84 -7.74 11.61
N ILE A 174 7.07 -8.19 10.65
CA ILE A 174 5.60 -8.16 10.72
C ILE A 174 5.13 -8.99 11.93
N LYS A 175 5.64 -10.22 12.08
CA LYS A 175 5.28 -11.11 13.19
C LYS A 175 5.64 -10.54 14.57
N ARG A 176 6.74 -9.78 14.66
CA ARG A 176 7.18 -9.15 15.92
C ARG A 176 6.32 -7.95 16.31
N ASN A 177 5.72 -7.26 15.33
CA ASN A 177 5.05 -5.99 15.53
C ASN A 177 3.52 -6.05 15.43
N TYR A 178 2.96 -7.13 14.88
CA TYR A 178 1.53 -7.28 14.61
C TYR A 178 1.03 -8.67 14.99
N ASN A 179 -0.25 -8.79 15.21
CA ASN A 179 -0.93 -10.07 15.41
C ASN A 179 -1.09 -10.80 14.06
N LEU A 180 0.02 -11.26 13.50
CA LEU A 180 0.06 -11.94 12.20
C LEU A 180 -0.48 -13.38 12.31
N THR A 181 -1.66 -13.62 11.76
CA THR A 181 -2.33 -14.94 11.78
C THR A 181 -2.24 -15.68 10.44
N GLN A 182 -2.11 -14.95 9.32
CA GLN A 182 -1.90 -15.54 8.01
C GLN A 182 -0.81 -14.76 7.25
N TYR A 183 0.06 -15.50 6.56
CA TYR A 183 1.04 -14.93 5.63
C TYR A 183 1.07 -15.78 4.38
N SER A 184 0.66 -15.18 3.27
CA SER A 184 0.55 -15.83 1.97
C SER A 184 1.54 -15.21 1.00
N GLU A 185 2.51 -16.00 0.54
CA GLU A 185 3.39 -15.61 -0.55
C GLU A 185 2.66 -15.82 -1.87
N MET A 186 2.45 -14.75 -2.62
CA MET A 186 1.71 -14.79 -3.87
C MET A 186 2.60 -15.26 -5.02
N PRO A 187 2.06 -16.03 -5.98
CA PRO A 187 2.86 -16.60 -7.06
C PRO A 187 3.33 -15.57 -8.09
N TYR A 188 2.64 -14.46 -8.21
CA TYR A 188 2.90 -13.36 -9.16
C TYR A 188 2.17 -12.09 -8.73
N GLY A 189 2.44 -10.98 -9.44
CA GLY A 189 1.85 -9.68 -9.19
C GLY A 189 2.75 -8.79 -8.33
N GLY A 190 2.35 -7.55 -8.20
CA GLY A 190 3.06 -6.50 -7.47
C GLY A 190 2.11 -5.59 -6.70
N HIS A 191 2.34 -4.30 -6.79
CA HIS A 191 1.66 -3.28 -5.99
C HIS A 191 0.14 -3.15 -6.26
N PHE A 192 -0.26 -3.29 -7.52
CA PHE A 192 -1.67 -3.16 -7.92
C PHE A 192 -2.39 -4.52 -7.86
N THR A 193 -2.32 -5.16 -6.73
CA THR A 193 -2.59 -6.57 -6.46
C THR A 193 -3.90 -7.11 -7.02
N ALA A 194 -5.00 -6.37 -6.84
CA ALA A 194 -6.32 -6.80 -7.31
C ALA A 194 -6.48 -6.74 -8.84
N MET A 195 -5.68 -5.91 -9.52
CA MET A 195 -5.65 -5.85 -10.99
C MET A 195 -4.71 -6.92 -11.56
N GLU A 196 -3.58 -7.17 -10.91
CA GLU A 196 -2.55 -8.07 -11.40
C GLU A 196 -2.83 -9.54 -11.10
N ALA A 197 -3.43 -9.84 -9.96
CA ALA A 197 -3.62 -11.20 -9.44
C ALA A 197 -4.95 -11.34 -8.66
N PRO A 198 -6.11 -11.08 -9.29
CA PRO A 198 -7.40 -11.08 -8.60
C PRO A 198 -7.76 -12.42 -7.97
N GLU A 199 -7.52 -13.55 -8.66
CA GLU A 199 -7.88 -14.87 -8.15
C GLU A 199 -7.04 -15.27 -6.92
N PRO A 200 -5.69 -15.26 -6.95
CA PRO A 200 -4.89 -15.59 -5.77
C PRO A 200 -5.17 -14.67 -4.59
N PHE A 201 -5.40 -13.38 -4.87
CA PHE A 201 -5.75 -12.41 -3.83
C PHE A 201 -7.08 -12.75 -3.17
N ALA A 202 -8.13 -13.03 -3.96
CA ALA A 202 -9.46 -13.38 -3.47
C ALA A 202 -9.45 -14.70 -2.68
N GLU A 203 -8.70 -15.70 -3.13
CA GLU A 203 -8.54 -16.97 -2.41
C GLU A 203 -7.87 -16.77 -1.04
N ALA A 204 -6.78 -16.01 -1.00
CA ALA A 204 -6.06 -15.74 0.24
C ALA A 204 -6.90 -14.91 1.24
N LEU A 205 -7.64 -13.91 0.74
CA LEU A 205 -8.59 -13.12 1.54
C LEU A 205 -9.70 -14.02 2.10
N SER A 206 -10.31 -14.85 1.25
CA SER A 206 -11.39 -15.75 1.68
C SER A 206 -10.91 -16.72 2.75
N LYS A 207 -9.71 -17.31 2.59
CA LYS A 207 -9.12 -18.19 3.59
C LYS A 207 -8.90 -17.48 4.92
N PHE A 208 -8.43 -16.23 4.90
CA PHE A 208 -8.25 -15.42 6.10
C PHE A 208 -9.59 -15.17 6.82
N VAL A 209 -10.59 -14.71 6.09
CA VAL A 209 -11.92 -14.43 6.66
C VAL A 209 -12.51 -15.68 7.28
N VAL A 210 -12.54 -16.81 6.54
CA VAL A 210 -13.09 -18.08 7.04
C VAL A 210 -12.38 -18.58 8.30
N SER A 211 -11.07 -18.31 8.45
CA SER A 211 -10.33 -18.73 9.64
C SER A 211 -10.68 -17.97 10.93
N LEU A 212 -11.44 -16.88 10.83
CA LEU A 212 -11.77 -15.98 11.95
C LEU A 212 -13.26 -15.92 12.28
N ILE A 213 -14.09 -16.64 11.54
CA ILE A 213 -15.54 -16.81 11.79
C ILE A 213 -15.87 -18.24 12.16
#